data_e736c6c5a0a89b784c3a1a30680bd42f
#
_entry.id   e736c6c5a0a89b784c3a1a30680bd42f
#
_cell.length_a   1.000
_cell.length_b   1.000
_cell.length_c   1.000
_cell.angle_alpha   90.00
_cell.angle_beta   90.00
_cell.angle_gamma   90.00
#
_symmetry.space_group_name_H-M   'P 1'
#
loop_
_entity.id
_entity.type
_entity.pdbx_description
1 polymer ?
#
loop_
_entity_poly.entity_id
_entity_poly.type
_entity_poly.pdbx_seq_one_letter_code
_entity_poly.pdbx_strand_id
1 'polypeptide(L)'
;MNELLDLYITFVKIGCVNFGGGYAILPLLERELVDKRHWTTMDDLRDYFSIGQCTPGIIALNVSTFIGEKKAGVIGALCATTGFLTGPIAIILAIAAFLSNFADLEIVQHAFAGIRVCVCVLILQAVMRLWKKSVVDRFTLFLYLVIFALHAFSGVLPVKIPAAVLVICAGVIGVLVSMRNRKAASAKANADTGKEADR
;
A
#
# COMPACT_ATOMS: atom_id res chain seq x y z
N MET A 1 16.02 28.36 -13.24
CA MET A 1 14.80 27.56 -13.44
C MET A 1 14.04 27.66 -12.13
N ASN A 2 12.74 27.95 -12.14
CA ASN A 2 11.99 28.07 -10.89
C ASN A 2 12.09 26.76 -10.11
N GLU A 3 12.41 26.84 -8.83
CA GLU A 3 12.60 25.68 -7.95
C GLU A 3 11.41 24.70 -7.99
N LEU A 4 10.20 25.25 -8.05
CA LEU A 4 8.96 24.49 -8.19
C LEU A 4 8.86 23.74 -9.53
N LEU A 5 9.34 24.32 -10.62
CA LEU A 5 9.33 23.66 -11.93
C LEU A 5 10.32 22.49 -11.97
N ASP A 6 11.49 22.67 -11.36
CA ASP A 6 12.48 21.59 -11.25
C ASP A 6 11.97 20.44 -10.38
N LEU A 7 11.28 20.77 -9.29
CA LEU A 7 10.60 19.80 -8.42
C LEU A 7 9.54 19.03 -9.20
N TYR A 8 8.66 19.71 -9.92
CA TYR A 8 7.60 19.11 -10.72
C TYR A 8 8.18 18.16 -11.78
N ILE A 9 9.11 18.62 -12.61
CA ILE A 9 9.72 17.82 -13.70
C ILE A 9 10.43 16.59 -13.14
N THR A 10 11.09 16.73 -12.01
CA THR A 10 11.79 15.60 -11.38
C THR A 10 10.81 14.52 -10.97
N PHE A 11 9.72 14.91 -10.31
CA PHE A 11 8.72 13.93 -9.90
C PHE A 11 7.89 13.38 -11.06
N VAL A 12 7.69 14.12 -12.16
CA VAL A 12 7.16 13.56 -13.41
C VAL A 12 8.05 12.43 -13.93
N LYS A 13 9.38 12.65 -13.99
CA LYS A 13 10.33 11.62 -14.43
C LYS A 13 10.30 10.39 -13.52
N ILE A 14 10.29 10.60 -12.20
CA ILE A 14 10.21 9.50 -11.22
C ILE A 14 8.89 8.73 -11.39
N GLY A 15 7.77 9.43 -11.57
CA GLY A 15 6.46 8.82 -11.80
C GLY A 15 6.39 7.99 -13.08
N CYS A 16 6.97 8.48 -14.18
CA CYS A 16 7.02 7.75 -15.45
C CYS A 16 7.82 6.45 -15.38
N VAL A 17 8.86 6.38 -14.55
CA VAL A 17 9.78 5.22 -14.45
C VAL A 17 9.41 4.32 -13.26
N ASN A 18 8.40 4.69 -12.49
CA ASN A 18 7.96 3.93 -11.33
C ASN A 18 7.21 2.65 -11.73
N PHE A 19 7.93 1.62 -12.11
CA PHE A 19 7.42 0.29 -12.36
C PHE A 19 7.77 -0.61 -11.18
N GLY A 20 6.77 -1.01 -10.36
CA GLY A 20 7.01 -1.99 -9.29
C GLY A 20 6.25 -1.70 -8.00
N GLY A 21 6.50 -2.56 -6.99
CA GLY A 21 5.91 -2.42 -5.66
C GLY A 21 6.66 -1.42 -4.78
N GLY A 22 6.11 -1.13 -3.59
CA GLY A 22 6.55 -0.06 -2.70
C GLY A 22 8.06 0.05 -2.44
N TYR A 23 8.78 -1.07 -2.35
CA TYR A 23 10.24 -1.06 -2.14
C TYR A 23 11.07 -0.86 -3.41
N ALA A 24 10.52 -1.15 -4.59
CA ALA A 24 11.25 -1.05 -5.85
C ALA A 24 11.59 0.40 -6.23
N ILE A 25 10.86 1.36 -5.70
CA ILE A 25 11.07 2.79 -5.97
C ILE A 25 12.21 3.39 -5.13
N LEU A 26 12.57 2.79 -3.98
CA LEU A 26 13.55 3.37 -3.08
C LEU A 26 14.90 3.64 -3.75
N PRO A 27 15.51 2.72 -4.53
CA PRO A 27 16.76 3.00 -5.25
C PRO A 27 16.64 4.11 -6.29
N LEU A 28 15.46 4.26 -6.91
CA LEU A 28 15.22 5.35 -7.87
C LEU A 28 15.16 6.71 -7.17
N LEU A 29 14.47 6.78 -6.02
CA LEU A 29 14.41 7.99 -5.20
C LEU A 29 15.79 8.37 -4.66
N GLU A 30 16.57 7.39 -4.17
CA GLU A 30 17.94 7.59 -3.71
C GLU A 30 18.78 8.24 -4.82
N ARG A 31 18.86 7.61 -5.97
CA ARG A 31 19.64 8.10 -7.09
C ARG A 31 19.22 9.50 -7.56
N GLU A 32 17.92 9.78 -7.66
CA GLU A 32 17.45 11.06 -8.21
C GLU A 32 17.46 12.19 -7.17
N LEU A 33 17.20 11.92 -5.88
CA LEU A 33 16.99 12.93 -4.87
C LEU A 33 18.19 13.10 -3.93
N VAL A 34 18.92 12.02 -3.64
CA VAL A 34 20.12 12.06 -2.80
C VAL A 34 21.37 12.27 -3.65
N ASP A 35 21.65 11.36 -4.59
CA ASP A 35 22.92 11.35 -5.33
C ASP A 35 23.02 12.50 -6.34
N LYS A 36 21.98 12.73 -7.15
CA LYS A 36 22.02 13.72 -8.22
C LYS A 36 21.67 15.13 -7.81
N ARG A 37 20.69 15.29 -6.93
CA ARG A 37 20.11 16.60 -6.62
C ARG A 37 20.43 17.09 -5.23
N HIS A 38 20.86 16.21 -4.32
CA HIS A 38 21.16 16.53 -2.93
C HIS A 38 20.00 17.27 -2.21
N TRP A 39 18.76 16.88 -2.54
CA TRP A 39 17.57 17.49 -1.92
C TRP A 39 17.26 16.91 -0.56
N THR A 40 17.72 15.71 -0.29
CA THR A 40 17.54 15.01 0.98
C THR A 40 18.74 14.12 1.26
N THR A 41 18.88 13.70 2.50
CA THR A 41 19.89 12.70 2.90
C THR A 41 19.31 11.29 2.78
N MET A 42 20.18 10.27 2.83
CA MET A 42 19.72 8.88 2.82
C MET A 42 18.91 8.53 4.08
N ASP A 43 19.27 9.09 5.22
CA ASP A 43 18.57 8.86 6.48
C ASP A 43 17.18 9.51 6.46
N ASP A 44 17.07 10.76 6.03
CA ASP A 44 15.77 11.41 5.84
C ASP A 44 14.87 10.65 4.86
N LEU A 45 15.46 10.15 3.75
CA LEU A 45 14.70 9.39 2.76
C LEU A 45 14.13 8.10 3.35
N ARG A 46 14.90 7.39 4.19
CA ARG A 46 14.44 6.20 4.90
C ARG A 46 13.34 6.51 5.90
N ASP A 47 13.45 7.64 6.60
CA ASP A 47 12.44 8.09 7.55
C ASP A 47 11.13 8.42 6.83
N TYR A 48 11.18 9.21 5.75
CA TYR A 48 10.00 9.49 4.93
C TYR A 48 9.38 8.23 4.33
N PHE A 49 10.21 7.28 3.93
CA PHE A 49 9.74 6.01 3.42
C PHE A 49 9.01 5.20 4.50
N SER A 50 9.55 5.17 5.73
CA SER A 50 8.94 4.50 6.88
C SER A 50 7.62 5.14 7.29
N ILE A 51 7.55 6.48 7.33
CA ILE A 51 6.31 7.23 7.59
C ILE A 51 5.30 6.99 6.45
N GLY A 52 5.78 6.98 5.19
CA GLY A 52 4.96 6.71 4.01
C GLY A 52 4.31 5.33 4.03
N GLN A 53 4.93 4.33 4.68
CA GLN A 53 4.33 3.01 4.87
C GLN A 53 3.18 3.00 5.88
N CYS A 54 3.21 3.91 6.86
CA CYS A 54 2.16 4.05 7.87
C CYS A 54 1.01 4.96 7.40
N THR A 55 1.25 5.73 6.32
CA THR A 55 0.27 6.67 5.77
C THR A 55 -0.56 5.99 4.68
N PRO A 56 -1.90 6.17 4.65
CA PRO A 56 -2.71 5.63 3.58
C PRO A 56 -2.29 6.16 2.21
N GLY A 57 -2.27 5.27 1.21
CA GLY A 57 -1.94 5.62 -0.18
C GLY A 57 -0.69 4.94 -0.71
N ILE A 58 -0.21 5.42 -1.86
CA ILE A 58 1.00 4.91 -2.51
C ILE A 58 2.22 5.48 -1.78
N ILE A 59 3.11 4.62 -1.26
CA ILE A 59 4.31 5.02 -0.50
C ILE A 59 5.14 6.07 -1.26
N ALA A 60 5.37 5.84 -2.55
CA ALA A 60 6.12 6.76 -3.40
C ALA A 60 5.48 8.15 -3.51
N LEU A 61 4.16 8.22 -3.56
CA LEU A 61 3.41 9.48 -3.57
C LEU A 61 3.55 10.22 -2.24
N ASN A 62 3.41 9.50 -1.13
CA ASN A 62 3.58 10.07 0.20
C ASN A 62 5.00 10.63 0.39
N VAL A 63 6.03 9.87 -0.01
CA VAL A 63 7.43 10.32 0.03
C VAL A 63 7.65 11.55 -0.85
N SER A 64 7.06 11.59 -2.06
CA SER A 64 7.16 12.76 -2.94
C SER A 64 6.56 14.00 -2.29
N THR A 65 5.44 13.86 -1.59
CA THR A 65 4.77 14.93 -0.84
C THR A 65 5.66 15.46 0.29
N PHE A 66 6.26 14.58 1.09
CA PHE A 66 7.15 14.98 2.19
C PHE A 66 8.41 15.71 1.70
N ILE A 67 9.01 15.22 0.63
CA ILE A 67 10.20 15.87 0.05
C ILE A 67 9.82 17.23 -0.57
N GLY A 68 8.67 17.31 -1.23
CA GLY A 68 8.14 18.56 -1.76
C GLY A 68 7.88 19.59 -0.66
N GLU A 69 7.30 19.16 0.46
CA GLU A 69 7.06 19.99 1.63
C GLU A 69 8.36 20.51 2.25
N LYS A 70 9.33 19.63 2.46
CA LYS A 70 10.65 19.99 2.99
C LYS A 70 11.34 21.05 2.14
N LYS A 71 11.16 21.00 0.81
CA LYS A 71 11.86 21.86 -0.12
C LYS A 71 11.19 23.22 -0.35
N ALA A 72 9.89 23.26 -0.48
CA ALA A 72 9.16 24.48 -0.83
C ALA A 72 7.79 24.59 -0.10
N GLY A 73 7.66 24.00 1.08
CA GLY A 73 6.44 24.03 1.88
C GLY A 73 5.25 23.38 1.18
N VAL A 74 4.05 23.81 1.53
CA VAL A 74 2.79 23.25 1.00
C VAL A 74 2.71 23.31 -0.53
N ILE A 75 3.19 24.38 -1.15
CA ILE A 75 3.21 24.54 -2.61
C ILE A 75 4.17 23.52 -3.23
N GLY A 76 5.32 23.29 -2.61
CA GLY A 76 6.25 22.26 -3.01
C GLY A 76 5.64 20.84 -2.91
N ALA A 77 4.92 20.56 -1.83
CA ALA A 77 4.20 19.30 -1.66
C ALA A 77 3.20 19.06 -2.80
N LEU A 78 2.38 20.06 -3.13
CA LEU A 78 1.42 19.99 -4.23
C LEU A 78 2.12 19.79 -5.58
N CYS A 79 3.20 20.53 -5.86
CA CYS A 79 3.96 20.39 -7.10
C CYS A 79 4.61 19.02 -7.24
N ALA A 80 5.20 18.48 -6.18
CA ALA A 80 5.81 17.15 -6.19
C ALA A 80 4.77 16.05 -6.39
N THR A 81 3.66 16.11 -5.66
CA THR A 81 2.56 15.15 -5.74
C THR A 81 1.91 15.14 -7.12
N THR A 82 1.55 16.31 -7.64
CA THR A 82 0.96 16.43 -8.98
C THR A 82 1.95 16.02 -10.08
N GLY A 83 3.22 16.38 -9.93
CA GLY A 83 4.28 15.94 -10.82
C GLY A 83 4.38 14.41 -10.88
N PHE A 84 4.42 13.75 -9.73
CA PHE A 84 4.48 12.29 -9.65
C PHE A 84 3.28 11.61 -10.33
N LEU A 85 2.07 12.17 -10.18
CA LEU A 85 0.84 11.62 -10.78
C LEU A 85 0.75 11.88 -12.29
N THR A 86 1.27 13.01 -12.77
CA THR A 86 1.14 13.41 -14.17
C THR A 86 1.74 12.39 -15.12
N GLY A 87 2.89 11.81 -14.79
CA GLY A 87 3.56 10.80 -15.61
C GLY A 87 2.68 9.57 -15.89
N PRO A 88 2.30 8.81 -14.86
CA PRO A 88 1.42 7.65 -15.02
C PRO A 88 0.08 7.97 -15.68
N ILE A 89 -0.56 9.09 -15.30
CA ILE A 89 -1.84 9.51 -15.88
C ILE A 89 -1.69 9.78 -17.38
N ALA A 90 -0.65 10.52 -17.79
CA ALA A 90 -0.43 10.81 -19.20
C ALA A 90 -0.19 9.53 -20.01
N ILE A 91 0.59 8.58 -19.49
CA ILE A 91 0.82 7.27 -20.13
C ILE A 91 -0.49 6.49 -20.27
N ILE A 92 -1.29 6.41 -19.20
CA ILE A 92 -2.58 5.68 -19.22
C ILE A 92 -3.55 6.32 -20.21
N LEU A 93 -3.66 7.65 -20.23
CA LEU A 93 -4.53 8.36 -21.16
C LEU A 93 -4.07 8.19 -22.61
N ALA A 94 -2.76 8.24 -22.88
CA ALA A 94 -2.22 7.99 -24.20
C ALA A 94 -2.53 6.56 -24.68
N ILE A 95 -2.34 5.57 -23.83
CA ILE A 95 -2.67 4.17 -24.12
C ILE A 95 -4.18 4.02 -24.35
N ALA A 96 -5.02 4.62 -23.51
CA ALA A 96 -6.46 4.53 -23.60
C ALA A 96 -7.00 5.17 -24.91
N ALA A 97 -6.47 6.35 -25.28
CA ALA A 97 -6.81 7.03 -26.53
C ALA A 97 -6.40 6.22 -27.77
N PHE A 98 -5.21 5.62 -27.73
CA PHE A 98 -4.76 4.75 -28.80
C PHE A 98 -5.60 3.48 -28.90
N LEU A 99 -5.90 2.88 -27.74
CA LEU A 99 -6.60 1.62 -27.66
C LEU A 99 -8.05 1.69 -28.13
N SER A 100 -8.72 2.85 -27.97
CA SER A 100 -10.11 3.04 -28.44
C SER A 100 -10.28 2.77 -29.93
N ASN A 101 -9.21 2.96 -30.73
CA ASN A 101 -9.24 2.73 -32.17
C ASN A 101 -8.85 1.31 -32.58
N PHE A 102 -8.28 0.51 -31.66
CA PHE A 102 -7.70 -0.80 -31.96
C PHE A 102 -8.23 -1.90 -31.03
N ALA A 103 -9.22 -1.59 -30.18
CA ALA A 103 -9.76 -2.52 -29.19
C ALA A 103 -10.36 -3.79 -29.83
N ASP A 104 -10.86 -3.69 -31.05
CA ASP A 104 -11.50 -4.80 -31.78
C ASP A 104 -10.50 -5.71 -32.51
N LEU A 105 -9.22 -5.35 -32.53
CA LEU A 105 -8.18 -6.19 -33.13
C LEU A 105 -7.95 -7.44 -32.28
N GLU A 106 -7.98 -8.60 -32.91
CA GLU A 106 -7.82 -9.91 -32.28
C GLU A 106 -6.50 -10.02 -31.47
N ILE A 107 -5.41 -9.44 -31.99
CA ILE A 107 -4.10 -9.37 -31.31
C ILE A 107 -4.19 -8.57 -30.00
N VAL A 108 -4.95 -7.48 -29.99
CA VAL A 108 -5.13 -6.63 -28.81
C VAL A 108 -5.96 -7.37 -27.75
N GLN A 109 -7.03 -8.06 -28.19
CA GLN A 109 -7.85 -8.86 -27.28
C GLN A 109 -7.05 -9.99 -26.65
N HIS A 110 -6.19 -10.69 -27.40
CA HIS A 110 -5.31 -11.72 -26.88
C HIS A 110 -4.26 -11.16 -25.89
N ALA A 111 -3.70 -9.99 -26.18
CA ALA A 111 -2.79 -9.31 -25.26
C ALA A 111 -3.47 -8.96 -23.92
N PHE A 112 -4.70 -8.44 -23.97
CA PHE A 112 -5.48 -8.16 -22.76
C PHE A 112 -5.86 -9.42 -21.99
N ALA A 113 -6.15 -10.52 -22.68
CA ALA A 113 -6.40 -11.80 -22.03
C ALA A 113 -5.16 -12.25 -21.25
N GLY A 114 -3.96 -12.14 -21.82
CA GLY A 114 -2.69 -12.42 -21.13
C GLY A 114 -2.45 -11.52 -19.93
N ILE A 115 -2.68 -10.21 -20.05
CA ILE A 115 -2.55 -9.25 -18.93
C ILE A 115 -3.51 -9.61 -17.79
N ARG A 116 -4.77 -9.96 -18.07
CA ARG A 116 -5.74 -10.38 -17.05
C ARG A 116 -5.24 -11.58 -16.26
N VAL A 117 -4.69 -12.59 -16.93
CA VAL A 117 -4.11 -13.76 -16.26
C VAL A 117 -2.93 -13.36 -15.37
N CYS A 118 -2.01 -12.53 -15.86
CA CYS A 118 -0.89 -12.03 -15.06
C CYS A 118 -1.36 -11.26 -13.81
N VAL A 119 -2.35 -10.40 -13.94
CA VAL A 119 -2.93 -9.66 -12.80
C VAL A 119 -3.55 -10.62 -11.79
N CYS A 120 -4.30 -11.64 -12.22
CA CYS A 120 -4.83 -12.67 -11.32
C CYS A 120 -3.72 -13.39 -10.56
N VAL A 121 -2.63 -13.75 -11.22
CA VAL A 121 -1.48 -14.41 -10.57
C VAL A 121 -0.81 -13.48 -9.55
N LEU A 122 -0.63 -12.20 -9.88
CA LEU A 122 -0.06 -11.21 -8.95
C LEU A 122 -0.94 -11.02 -7.70
N ILE A 123 -2.26 -10.94 -7.88
CA ILE A 123 -3.21 -10.87 -6.76
C ILE A 123 -3.11 -12.14 -5.90
N LEU A 124 -3.08 -13.32 -6.52
CA LEU A 124 -2.95 -14.59 -5.81
C LEU A 124 -1.63 -14.66 -5.02
N GLN A 125 -0.51 -14.23 -5.61
CA GLN A 125 0.78 -14.14 -4.92
C GLN A 125 0.72 -13.18 -3.72
N ALA A 126 0.08 -12.02 -3.87
CA ALA A 126 -0.10 -11.06 -2.78
C ALA A 126 -0.93 -11.68 -1.63
N VAL A 127 -2.03 -12.36 -1.95
CA VAL A 127 -2.86 -13.07 -0.97
C VAL A 127 -2.04 -14.16 -0.25
N MET A 128 -1.28 -14.98 -0.97
CA MET A 128 -0.45 -16.03 -0.37
C MET A 128 0.64 -15.46 0.56
N ARG A 129 1.23 -14.33 0.18
CA ARG A 129 2.24 -13.64 1.00
C ARG A 129 1.64 -13.08 2.29
N LEU A 130 0.48 -12.47 2.20
CA LEU A 130 -0.26 -11.94 3.35
C LEU A 130 -0.78 -13.05 4.25
N TRP A 131 -1.26 -14.14 3.67
CA TRP A 131 -1.77 -15.31 4.41
C TRP A 131 -0.78 -15.81 5.46
N LYS A 132 0.47 -16.03 5.06
CA LYS A 132 1.54 -16.52 5.95
C LYS A 132 1.83 -15.60 7.14
N LYS A 133 1.55 -14.30 7.01
CA LYS A 133 1.81 -13.30 8.06
C LYS A 133 0.58 -12.99 8.91
N SER A 134 -0.62 -13.11 8.33
CA SER A 134 -1.86 -12.67 8.97
C SER A 134 -2.60 -13.81 9.68
N VAL A 135 -2.47 -15.05 9.20
CA VAL A 135 -3.13 -16.21 9.79
C VAL A 135 -2.15 -16.91 10.74
N VAL A 136 -2.09 -16.45 11.98
CA VAL A 136 -1.22 -17.01 13.02
C VAL A 136 -1.98 -18.05 13.86
N ASP A 137 -3.26 -17.82 14.16
CA ASP A 137 -4.09 -18.62 15.05
C ASP A 137 -5.34 -19.16 14.34
N ARG A 138 -5.88 -20.27 14.86
CA ARG A 138 -7.16 -20.85 14.39
C ARG A 138 -8.33 -19.86 14.50
N PHE A 139 -8.31 -18.98 15.50
CA PHE A 139 -9.31 -17.93 15.66
C PHE A 139 -9.21 -16.88 14.54
N THR A 140 -8.01 -16.46 14.18
CA THR A 140 -7.76 -15.52 13.08
C THR A 140 -8.21 -16.12 11.75
N LEU A 141 -7.98 -17.42 11.55
CA LEU A 141 -8.45 -18.13 10.36
C LEU A 141 -9.98 -18.16 10.28
N PHE A 142 -10.65 -18.46 11.41
CA PHE A 142 -12.12 -18.45 11.47
C PHE A 142 -12.68 -17.07 11.17
N LEU A 143 -12.13 -16.03 11.80
CA LEU A 143 -12.54 -14.64 11.58
C LEU A 143 -12.37 -14.23 10.11
N TYR A 144 -11.23 -14.61 9.50
CA TYR A 144 -10.96 -14.35 8.09
C TYR A 144 -12.00 -15.03 7.19
N LEU A 145 -12.29 -16.32 7.43
CA LEU A 145 -13.26 -17.07 6.63
C LEU A 145 -14.68 -16.49 6.75
N VAL A 146 -15.09 -16.07 7.95
CA VAL A 146 -16.40 -15.43 8.16
C VAL A 146 -16.50 -14.12 7.39
N ILE A 147 -15.48 -13.25 7.47
CA ILE A 147 -15.48 -11.96 6.78
C ILE A 147 -15.41 -12.16 5.27
N PHE A 148 -14.60 -13.12 4.81
CA PHE A 148 -14.51 -13.48 3.40
C PHE A 148 -15.86 -13.99 2.86
N ALA A 149 -16.52 -14.88 3.59
CA ALA A 149 -17.82 -15.39 3.22
C ALA A 149 -18.88 -14.27 3.17
N LEU A 150 -18.92 -13.42 4.20
CA LEU A 150 -19.83 -12.26 4.23
C LEU A 150 -19.61 -11.32 3.03
N HIS A 151 -18.36 -11.08 2.66
CA HIS A 151 -18.05 -10.21 1.54
C HIS A 151 -18.32 -10.89 0.18
N ALA A 152 -17.95 -12.15 0.02
CA ALA A 152 -18.18 -12.93 -1.20
C ALA A 152 -19.68 -13.11 -1.49
N PHE A 153 -20.49 -13.34 -0.46
CA PHE A 153 -21.94 -13.48 -0.57
C PHE A 153 -22.70 -12.15 -0.46
N SER A 154 -22.01 -11.01 -0.34
CA SER A 154 -22.67 -9.67 -0.26
C SER A 154 -23.49 -9.33 -1.51
N GLY A 155 -23.21 -9.96 -2.66
CA GLY A 155 -24.02 -9.81 -3.87
C GLY A 155 -25.37 -10.52 -3.83
N VAL A 156 -25.55 -11.49 -2.94
CA VAL A 156 -26.79 -12.27 -2.76
C VAL A 156 -27.59 -11.77 -1.53
N LEU A 157 -26.91 -11.13 -0.58
CA LEU A 157 -27.56 -10.55 0.59
C LEU A 157 -28.26 -9.22 0.23
N PRO A 158 -29.44 -8.95 0.78
CA PRO A 158 -30.20 -7.71 0.52
C PRO A 158 -29.53 -6.46 1.12
N VAL A 159 -28.45 -6.60 1.87
CA VAL A 159 -27.74 -5.50 2.53
C VAL A 159 -26.33 -5.39 1.94
N LYS A 160 -26.03 -4.31 1.23
CA LYS A 160 -24.69 -3.97 0.75
C LYS A 160 -23.88 -3.43 1.93
N ILE A 161 -23.11 -4.28 2.60
CA ILE A 161 -22.21 -3.87 3.66
C ILE A 161 -20.91 -3.34 3.01
N PRO A 162 -20.55 -2.06 3.21
CA PRO A 162 -19.30 -1.53 2.68
C PRO A 162 -18.10 -2.24 3.34
N ALA A 163 -17.10 -2.58 2.53
CA ALA A 163 -15.88 -3.28 2.99
C ALA A 163 -15.20 -2.58 4.18
N ALA A 164 -15.28 -1.24 4.24
CA ALA A 164 -14.72 -0.46 5.34
C ALA A 164 -15.33 -0.84 6.70
N VAL A 165 -16.65 -1.06 6.76
CA VAL A 165 -17.32 -1.48 8.01
C VAL A 165 -16.85 -2.86 8.45
N LEU A 166 -16.71 -3.80 7.51
CA LEU A 166 -16.20 -5.15 7.83
C LEU A 166 -14.78 -5.10 8.38
N VAL A 167 -13.90 -4.26 7.80
CA VAL A 167 -12.52 -4.09 8.26
C VAL A 167 -12.48 -3.49 9.66
N ILE A 168 -13.27 -2.46 9.94
CA ILE A 168 -13.35 -1.84 11.28
C ILE A 168 -13.86 -2.84 12.31
N CYS A 169 -14.95 -3.55 12.01
CA CYS A 169 -15.50 -4.59 12.90
C CYS A 169 -14.47 -5.69 13.18
N ALA A 170 -13.78 -6.18 12.15
CA ALA A 170 -12.73 -7.19 12.30
C ALA A 170 -11.58 -6.69 13.16
N GLY A 171 -11.15 -5.44 12.98
CA GLY A 171 -10.11 -4.81 13.78
C GLY A 171 -10.51 -4.72 15.26
N VAL A 172 -11.71 -4.24 15.56
CA VAL A 172 -12.23 -4.14 16.93
C VAL A 172 -12.29 -5.52 17.58
N ILE A 173 -12.87 -6.52 16.91
CA ILE A 173 -12.95 -7.90 17.42
C ILE A 173 -11.53 -8.45 17.67
N GLY A 174 -10.58 -8.26 16.75
CA GLY A 174 -9.21 -8.71 16.89
C GLY A 174 -8.50 -8.09 18.10
N VAL A 175 -8.66 -6.79 18.32
CA VAL A 175 -8.11 -6.08 19.48
C VAL A 175 -8.71 -6.60 20.78
N LEU A 176 -10.04 -6.74 20.86
CA LEU A 176 -10.72 -7.22 22.05
C LEU A 176 -10.27 -8.64 22.45
N VAL A 177 -10.13 -9.54 21.47
CA VAL A 177 -9.66 -10.91 21.71
C VAL A 177 -8.20 -10.92 22.11
N SER A 178 -7.35 -10.12 21.47
CA SER A 178 -5.93 -9.98 21.83
C SER A 178 -5.75 -9.47 23.26
N MET A 179 -6.51 -8.45 23.68
CA MET A 179 -6.50 -7.93 25.05
C MET A 179 -6.95 -8.97 26.07
N ARG A 180 -7.96 -9.78 25.73
CA ARG A 180 -8.45 -10.85 26.61
C ARG A 180 -7.43 -11.96 26.75
N ASN A 181 -6.74 -12.35 25.68
CA ASN A 181 -5.67 -13.36 25.72
C ASN A 181 -4.45 -12.87 26.49
N ARG A 182 -4.07 -11.60 26.37
CA ARG A 182 -2.98 -11.02 27.18
C ARG A 182 -3.30 -11.02 28.68
N LYS A 183 -4.53 -10.66 29.06
CA LYS A 183 -4.97 -10.71 30.46
C LYS A 183 -4.96 -12.14 31.02
N ALA A 184 -5.38 -13.13 30.22
CA ALA A 184 -5.34 -14.53 30.61
C ALA A 184 -3.91 -15.08 30.76
N ALA A 185 -2.98 -14.65 29.89
CA ALA A 185 -1.57 -15.02 29.99
C ALA A 185 -0.87 -14.37 31.21
N SER A 186 -1.14 -13.09 31.50
CA SER A 186 -0.65 -12.43 32.73
C SER A 186 -1.20 -13.06 34.01
N ALA A 187 -2.46 -13.45 34.02
CA ALA A 187 -3.07 -14.11 35.19
C ALA A 187 -2.46 -15.51 35.44
N LYS A 188 -2.12 -16.27 34.39
CA LYS A 188 -1.41 -17.54 34.50
C LYS A 188 0.01 -17.36 34.99
N ALA A 189 0.76 -16.38 34.48
CA ALA A 189 2.12 -16.10 34.93
C ALA A 189 2.19 -15.71 36.41
N ASN A 190 1.22 -14.90 36.89
CA ASN A 190 1.15 -14.52 38.31
C ASN A 190 0.72 -15.69 39.21
N ALA A 191 -0.05 -16.65 38.71
CA ALA A 191 -0.46 -17.84 39.47
C ALA A 191 0.68 -18.86 39.60
N ASP A 192 1.59 -18.94 38.60
CA ASP A 192 2.75 -19.83 38.65
C ASP A 192 3.87 -19.27 39.56
N THR A 193 4.11 -17.96 39.54
CA THR A 193 5.06 -17.30 40.45
C THR A 193 4.61 -17.37 41.91
N GLY A 194 3.29 -17.34 42.19
CA GLY A 194 2.75 -17.51 43.53
C GLY A 194 2.90 -18.94 44.09
N LYS A 195 2.95 -19.97 43.24
CA LYS A 195 3.20 -21.36 43.66
C LYS A 195 4.65 -21.70 43.89
N GLU A 196 5.60 -20.98 43.29
CA GLU A 196 7.04 -21.15 43.55
C GLU A 196 7.51 -20.44 44.83
N ALA A 197 6.81 -19.38 45.27
CA ALA A 197 7.13 -18.66 46.48
C ALA A 197 6.64 -19.37 47.75
N ASP A 198 5.78 -20.39 47.63
CA ASP A 198 5.19 -21.13 48.78
C ASP A 198 5.81 -22.54 48.91
N ARG A 199 6.97 -22.79 48.26
CA ARG A 199 7.78 -24.00 48.36
C ARG A 199 9.17 -23.68 48.93
#